data_5c6397c018bd6f9da67abf43ae18658d
#
_entry.id   5c6397c018bd6f9da67abf43ae18658d
#
_cell.length_a   1.000
_cell.length_b   1.000
_cell.length_c   1.000
_cell.angle_alpha   90.00
_cell.angle_beta   90.00
_cell.angle_gamma   90.00
#
_symmetry.space_group_name_H-M   'P 1'
#
loop_
_entity.id
_entity.type
_entity.pdbx_description
1 polymer ?
#
loop_
_entity_poly.entity_id
_entity_poly.type
_entity_poly.pdbx_seq_one_letter_code
_entity_poly.pdbx_strand_id
1 'polypeptide(L)'
;MEKYALPAALPGLLLPWYRAEKRTLPWREDRDAYHIWISEIMLQQTRVEAVKGYYARFLAELPTIGALAQCDDEKLHKLWEGLGYYSRVRNLKKAAQVIMAEHGGVFPNDYRQILALPGIGEYTAGAICSIAFDLPTPAVDGNVLRVCARLTGDASSIDLPETKRKVRTALEAIYPPSAGEFTQALMELGATLCGPNWKPKCSECPCREVCRGYQNGTAEALPVRSPKREKRQEDRTVFIFSCGGRYALHRRDDRGLLAGLWEFPNVGGKLALPEALKAAEGMGVTVRELERQVERRHIFTHIQWNLRGFYLEIAQCSGGFTWMTKEEINSQAALPTAFRQFWEEIDHV
;
A
#
# COMPACT_ATOMS: atom_id res chain seq x y z
N MET A 1 -15.14 -32.05 16.66
CA MET A 1 -14.96 -30.83 15.86
C MET A 1 -14.47 -31.22 14.47
N GLU A 2 -15.23 -30.89 13.44
CA GLU A 2 -14.81 -31.17 12.06
C GLU A 2 -13.53 -30.39 11.75
N LYS A 3 -12.52 -31.08 11.20
CA LYS A 3 -11.22 -30.44 10.90
C LYS A 3 -11.42 -29.45 9.79
N TYR A 4 -10.97 -28.18 9.96
CA TYR A 4 -11.00 -27.19 8.90
C TYR A 4 -10.20 -27.70 7.70
N ALA A 5 -10.87 -27.92 6.59
CA ALA A 5 -10.28 -28.46 5.38
C ALA A 5 -10.86 -27.78 4.15
N LEU A 6 -10.01 -27.49 3.18
CA LEU A 6 -10.40 -27.02 1.85
C LEU A 6 -10.72 -28.23 0.95
N PRO A 7 -11.59 -28.05 -0.07
CA PRO A 7 -11.86 -29.11 -1.03
C PRO A 7 -10.57 -29.57 -1.74
N ALA A 8 -10.28 -30.87 -1.72
CA ALA A 8 -9.08 -31.42 -2.41
C ALA A 8 -9.12 -31.18 -3.94
N ALA A 9 -10.32 -31.06 -4.52
CA ALA A 9 -10.53 -30.76 -5.93
C ALA A 9 -10.19 -29.29 -6.31
N LEU A 10 -9.97 -28.40 -5.32
CA LEU A 10 -9.80 -26.97 -5.55
C LEU A 10 -8.73 -26.60 -6.57
N PRO A 11 -7.51 -27.19 -6.56
CA PRO A 11 -6.50 -26.88 -7.58
C PRO A 11 -6.95 -27.29 -8.99
N GLY A 12 -7.57 -28.46 -9.12
CA GLY A 12 -8.07 -28.98 -10.39
C GLY A 12 -9.19 -28.12 -11.01
N LEU A 13 -9.97 -27.42 -10.18
CA LEU A 13 -11.02 -26.51 -10.65
C LEU A 13 -10.47 -25.12 -10.99
N LEU A 14 -9.54 -24.60 -10.17
CA LEU A 14 -9.03 -23.24 -10.32
C LEU A 14 -8.01 -23.08 -11.44
N LEU A 15 -7.10 -24.02 -11.60
CA LEU A 15 -6.00 -23.86 -12.57
C LEU A 15 -6.48 -23.74 -14.02
N PRO A 16 -7.41 -24.59 -14.53
CA PRO A 16 -7.94 -24.43 -15.89
C PRO A 16 -8.66 -23.10 -16.09
N TRP A 17 -9.48 -22.70 -15.11
CA TRP A 17 -10.16 -21.40 -15.14
C TRP A 17 -9.17 -20.24 -15.16
N TYR A 18 -8.18 -20.25 -14.29
CA TYR A 18 -7.18 -19.18 -14.21
C TYR A 18 -6.40 -19.04 -15.54
N ARG A 19 -6.01 -20.14 -16.16
CA ARG A 19 -5.30 -20.13 -17.44
C ARG A 19 -6.15 -19.51 -18.55
N ALA A 20 -7.45 -19.72 -18.54
CA ALA A 20 -8.40 -19.18 -19.53
C ALA A 20 -8.77 -17.71 -19.28
N GLU A 21 -8.98 -17.32 -18.00
CA GLU A 21 -9.66 -16.07 -17.63
C GLU A 21 -8.78 -15.05 -16.90
N LYS A 22 -7.50 -15.36 -16.67
CA LYS A 22 -6.60 -14.43 -15.95
C LYS A 22 -6.44 -13.11 -16.67
N ARG A 23 -6.52 -12.01 -15.93
CA ARG A 23 -6.22 -10.67 -16.46
C ARG A 23 -4.75 -10.59 -16.88
N THR A 24 -4.49 -9.88 -17.98
CA THR A 24 -3.13 -9.49 -18.36
C THR A 24 -2.66 -8.36 -17.44
N LEU A 25 -1.61 -8.61 -16.68
CA LEU A 25 -1.02 -7.68 -15.74
C LEU A 25 0.49 -7.64 -15.92
N PRO A 26 1.15 -6.45 -15.91
CA PRO A 26 2.59 -6.33 -16.21
C PRO A 26 3.47 -7.25 -15.35
N TRP A 27 3.13 -7.42 -14.09
CA TRP A 27 3.87 -8.29 -13.15
C TRP A 27 3.55 -9.80 -13.28
N ARG A 28 2.88 -10.21 -14.36
CA ARG A 28 2.61 -11.60 -14.72
C ARG A 28 3.28 -12.02 -16.02
N GLU A 29 4.04 -11.11 -16.64
CA GLU A 29 4.72 -11.36 -17.92
C GLU A 29 5.93 -12.27 -17.75
N ASP A 30 6.55 -12.23 -16.58
CA ASP A 30 7.69 -13.07 -16.22
C ASP A 30 7.54 -13.65 -14.80
N ARG A 31 8.59 -14.32 -14.33
CA ARG A 31 8.71 -14.89 -12.99
C ARG A 31 9.91 -14.32 -12.23
N ASP A 32 10.40 -13.16 -12.62
CA ASP A 32 11.50 -12.52 -11.91
C ASP A 32 11.07 -12.17 -10.47
N ALA A 33 11.84 -12.67 -9.50
CA ALA A 33 11.52 -12.49 -8.08
C ALA A 33 11.55 -11.01 -7.66
N TYR A 34 12.39 -10.19 -8.30
CA TYR A 34 12.43 -8.74 -8.07
C TYR A 34 11.15 -8.07 -8.56
N HIS A 35 10.70 -8.40 -9.78
CA HIS A 35 9.47 -7.87 -10.37
C HIS A 35 8.23 -8.25 -9.56
N ILE A 36 8.14 -9.51 -9.14
CA ILE A 36 7.06 -10.01 -8.28
C ILE A 36 7.09 -9.29 -6.94
N TRP A 37 8.25 -9.18 -6.29
CA TRP A 37 8.40 -8.49 -5.02
C TRP A 37 7.94 -7.03 -5.09
N ILE A 38 8.39 -6.26 -6.10
CA ILE A 38 7.98 -4.87 -6.29
C ILE A 38 6.45 -4.76 -6.44
N SER A 39 5.85 -5.60 -7.30
CA SER A 39 4.41 -5.58 -7.53
C SER A 39 3.62 -5.93 -6.26
N GLU A 40 4.04 -6.95 -5.53
CA GLU A 40 3.38 -7.39 -4.29
C GLU A 40 3.40 -6.29 -3.20
N ILE A 41 4.52 -5.56 -3.07
CA ILE A 41 4.60 -4.44 -2.15
C ILE A 41 3.76 -3.25 -2.63
N MET A 42 3.72 -2.95 -3.93
CA MET A 42 2.89 -1.87 -4.46
C MET A 42 1.38 -2.15 -4.31
N LEU A 43 0.97 -3.39 -4.51
CA LEU A 43 -0.42 -3.84 -4.41
C LEU A 43 -0.98 -3.84 -2.98
N GLN A 44 -0.12 -3.77 -1.96
CA GLN A 44 -0.59 -3.65 -0.58
C GLN A 44 -1.45 -2.38 -0.40
N GLN A 45 -2.75 -2.56 -0.18
CA GLN A 45 -3.74 -1.48 0.01
C GLN A 45 -3.85 -0.47 -1.16
N THR A 46 -3.38 -0.84 -2.35
CA THR A 46 -3.46 -0.02 -3.56
C THR A 46 -4.20 -0.78 -4.66
N ARG A 47 -5.04 -0.09 -5.41
CA ARG A 47 -5.82 -0.70 -6.50
C ARG A 47 -4.92 -1.06 -7.68
N VAL A 48 -5.20 -2.20 -8.32
CA VAL A 48 -4.46 -2.73 -9.47
C VAL A 48 -4.24 -1.68 -10.57
N GLU A 49 -5.28 -0.96 -10.97
CA GLU A 49 -5.18 0.03 -12.04
C GLU A 49 -4.23 1.19 -11.70
N ALA A 50 -4.21 1.63 -10.45
CA ALA A 50 -3.25 2.64 -10.02
C ALA A 50 -1.81 2.10 -10.05
N VAL A 51 -1.60 0.85 -9.63
CA VAL A 51 -0.25 0.25 -9.55
C VAL A 51 0.40 0.10 -10.92
N LYS A 52 -0.33 -0.16 -12.00
CA LYS A 52 0.23 -0.38 -13.36
C LYS A 52 1.22 0.72 -13.78
N GLY A 53 0.82 1.98 -13.67
CA GLY A 53 1.67 3.10 -14.04
C GLY A 53 2.87 3.31 -13.10
N TYR A 54 2.69 3.08 -11.80
CA TYR A 54 3.79 3.15 -10.83
C TYR A 54 4.81 2.04 -11.04
N TYR A 55 4.36 0.83 -11.27
CA TYR A 55 5.21 -0.33 -11.51
C TYR A 55 6.09 -0.13 -12.75
N ALA A 56 5.51 0.29 -13.86
CA ALA A 56 6.25 0.55 -15.09
C ALA A 56 7.33 1.62 -14.91
N ARG A 57 6.98 2.77 -14.30
CA ARG A 57 7.95 3.84 -14.02
C ARG A 57 9.05 3.40 -13.05
N PHE A 58 8.67 2.69 -11.99
CA PHE A 58 9.61 2.22 -10.97
C PHE A 58 10.67 1.29 -11.55
N LEU A 59 10.26 0.30 -12.36
CA LEU A 59 11.19 -0.63 -12.99
C LEU A 59 12.02 0.01 -14.12
N ALA A 60 11.49 1.01 -14.81
CA ALA A 60 12.27 1.77 -15.78
C ALA A 60 13.44 2.54 -15.11
N GLU A 61 13.20 3.12 -13.93
CA GLU A 61 14.21 3.87 -13.17
C GLU A 61 15.11 2.99 -12.29
N LEU A 62 14.58 1.89 -11.79
CA LEU A 62 15.24 0.97 -10.87
C LEU A 62 15.07 -0.49 -11.35
N PRO A 63 15.73 -0.86 -12.46
CA PRO A 63 15.51 -2.16 -13.11
C PRO A 63 16.10 -3.35 -12.36
N THR A 64 16.91 -3.13 -11.33
CA THR A 64 17.60 -4.19 -10.59
C THR A 64 17.59 -3.95 -9.09
N ILE A 65 17.81 -5.03 -8.31
CA ILE A 65 18.01 -4.95 -6.86
C ILE A 65 19.16 -3.99 -6.51
N GLY A 66 20.26 -4.04 -7.27
CA GLY A 66 21.41 -3.15 -7.08
C GLY A 66 21.06 -1.67 -7.30
N ALA A 67 20.29 -1.36 -8.35
CA ALA A 67 19.80 -0.01 -8.61
C ALA A 67 18.92 0.50 -7.47
N LEU A 68 18.01 -0.33 -6.96
CA LEU A 68 17.15 0.00 -5.81
C LEU A 68 17.97 0.21 -4.53
N ALA A 69 18.97 -0.66 -4.26
CA ALA A 69 19.82 -0.56 -3.07
C ALA A 69 20.61 0.74 -3.01
N GLN A 70 21.05 1.25 -4.16
CA GLN A 70 21.88 2.46 -4.31
C GLN A 70 21.08 3.73 -4.57
N CYS A 71 19.77 3.63 -4.83
CA CYS A 71 18.92 4.77 -5.15
C CYS A 71 18.95 5.81 -4.02
N ASP A 72 19.03 7.08 -4.36
CA ASP A 72 18.85 8.17 -3.42
C ASP A 72 17.45 8.16 -2.78
N ASP A 73 17.35 8.54 -1.50
CA ASP A 73 16.11 8.49 -0.75
C ASP A 73 15.05 9.48 -1.27
N GLU A 74 15.48 10.67 -1.75
CA GLU A 74 14.55 11.67 -2.29
C GLU A 74 13.97 11.18 -3.62
N LYS A 75 14.83 10.68 -4.53
CA LYS A 75 14.39 10.05 -5.78
C LYS A 75 13.45 8.87 -5.49
N LEU A 76 13.79 8.03 -4.53
CA LEU A 76 12.99 6.87 -4.18
C LEU A 76 11.61 7.25 -3.64
N HIS A 77 11.55 8.23 -2.75
CA HIS A 77 10.28 8.78 -2.24
C HIS A 77 9.46 9.43 -3.36
N LYS A 78 10.11 10.11 -4.31
CA LYS A 78 9.43 10.74 -5.45
C LYS A 78 8.81 9.70 -6.39
N LEU A 79 9.51 8.61 -6.69
CA LEU A 79 8.98 7.48 -7.48
C LEU A 79 7.76 6.81 -6.80
N TRP A 80 7.68 6.89 -5.47
CA TRP A 80 6.60 6.31 -4.68
C TRP A 80 5.46 7.28 -4.37
N GLU A 81 5.60 8.55 -4.72
CA GLU A 81 4.65 9.60 -4.39
C GLU A 81 3.24 9.28 -4.90
N GLY A 82 2.25 9.34 -4.00
CA GLY A 82 0.85 9.00 -4.30
C GLY A 82 0.43 7.56 -3.95
N LEU A 83 1.37 6.61 -3.82
CA LEU A 83 1.05 5.24 -3.39
C LEU A 83 0.75 5.14 -1.88
N GLY A 84 1.23 6.10 -1.08
CA GLY A 84 1.08 6.08 0.38
C GLY A 84 1.91 4.99 1.07
N TYR A 85 1.77 4.92 2.42
CA TYR A 85 2.51 3.94 3.22
C TYR A 85 4.00 3.87 2.88
N TYR A 86 4.69 4.99 2.95
CA TYR A 86 6.09 5.16 2.52
C TYR A 86 7.10 4.27 3.28
N SER A 87 6.70 3.72 4.44
CA SER A 87 7.49 2.67 5.10
C SER A 87 7.74 1.46 4.18
N ARG A 88 6.83 1.19 3.22
CA ARG A 88 6.99 0.10 2.25
C ARG A 88 8.22 0.32 1.37
N VAL A 89 8.34 1.50 0.76
CA VAL A 89 9.47 1.79 -0.14
C VAL A 89 10.79 1.92 0.61
N ARG A 90 10.78 2.45 1.84
CA ARG A 90 11.98 2.43 2.69
C ARG A 90 12.43 1.01 3.03
N ASN A 91 11.48 0.12 3.34
CA ASN A 91 11.78 -1.28 3.58
C ASN A 91 12.25 -2.01 2.32
N LEU A 92 11.69 -1.68 1.14
CA LEU A 92 12.20 -2.19 -0.14
C LEU A 92 13.69 -1.87 -0.32
N LYS A 93 14.11 -0.62 -0.11
CA LYS A 93 15.53 -0.24 -0.21
C LYS A 93 16.39 -0.99 0.81
N LYS A 94 15.96 -1.06 2.08
CA LYS A 94 16.69 -1.79 3.11
C LYS A 94 16.83 -3.27 2.78
N ALA A 95 15.77 -3.91 2.28
CA ALA A 95 15.82 -5.31 1.88
C ALA A 95 16.72 -5.51 0.66
N ALA A 96 16.69 -4.59 -0.33
CA ALA A 96 17.61 -4.61 -1.46
C ALA A 96 19.08 -4.52 -1.00
N GLN A 97 19.38 -3.67 -0.01
CA GLN A 97 20.72 -3.57 0.58
C GLN A 97 21.15 -4.87 1.26
N VAL A 98 20.24 -5.54 1.99
CA VAL A 98 20.52 -6.85 2.59
C VAL A 98 20.77 -7.90 1.50
N ILE A 99 19.96 -7.93 0.44
CA ILE A 99 20.16 -8.88 -0.67
C ILE A 99 21.52 -8.64 -1.34
N MET A 100 21.93 -7.39 -1.54
CA MET A 100 23.26 -7.08 -2.09
C MET A 100 24.40 -7.55 -1.16
N ALA A 101 24.26 -7.32 0.14
CA ALA A 101 25.31 -7.61 1.11
C ALA A 101 25.42 -9.10 1.48
N GLU A 102 24.29 -9.78 1.66
CA GLU A 102 24.24 -11.13 2.24
C GLU A 102 23.93 -12.24 1.21
N HIS A 103 23.35 -11.86 0.06
CA HIS A 103 22.97 -12.82 -0.98
C HIS A 103 23.61 -12.52 -2.34
N GLY A 104 24.66 -11.68 -2.39
CA GLY A 104 25.42 -11.40 -3.61
C GLY A 104 24.58 -10.73 -4.73
N GLY A 105 23.50 -10.02 -4.36
CA GLY A 105 22.60 -9.37 -5.32
C GLY A 105 21.58 -10.30 -5.98
N VAL A 106 21.56 -11.60 -5.61
CA VAL A 106 20.59 -12.58 -6.11
C VAL A 106 19.46 -12.73 -5.09
N PHE A 107 18.21 -12.66 -5.57
CA PHE A 107 17.06 -12.82 -4.67
C PHE A 107 17.06 -14.25 -4.08
N PRO A 108 16.99 -14.42 -2.73
CA PRO A 108 17.01 -15.75 -2.13
C PRO A 108 15.78 -16.56 -2.54
N ASN A 109 15.92 -17.88 -2.64
CA ASN A 109 14.87 -18.82 -3.02
C ASN A 109 14.42 -19.73 -1.85
N ASP A 110 14.75 -19.37 -0.63
CA ASP A 110 14.34 -20.04 0.60
C ASP A 110 13.34 -19.18 1.39
N TYR A 111 12.24 -19.79 1.84
CA TYR A 111 11.18 -19.08 2.56
C TYR A 111 11.67 -18.33 3.82
N ARG A 112 12.58 -18.93 4.58
CA ARG A 112 13.08 -18.32 5.81
C ARG A 112 13.98 -17.14 5.53
N GLN A 113 14.82 -17.26 4.51
CA GLN A 113 15.67 -16.15 4.06
C GLN A 113 14.84 -14.99 3.52
N ILE A 114 13.81 -15.27 2.70
CA ILE A 114 12.89 -14.25 2.19
C ILE A 114 12.11 -13.58 3.33
N LEU A 115 11.60 -14.36 4.28
CA LEU A 115 10.84 -13.84 5.42
C LEU A 115 11.71 -12.96 6.36
N ALA A 116 13.02 -13.17 6.41
CA ALA A 116 13.95 -12.39 7.21
C ALA A 116 14.25 -11.01 6.62
N LEU A 117 13.93 -10.78 5.34
CA LEU A 117 14.18 -9.50 4.67
C LEU A 117 13.29 -8.38 5.26
N PRO A 118 13.84 -7.16 5.42
CA PRO A 118 13.09 -6.01 5.95
C PRO A 118 11.77 -5.74 5.22
N GLY A 119 10.67 -5.67 5.96
CA GLY A 119 9.35 -5.36 5.42
C GLY A 119 8.64 -6.50 4.70
N ILE A 120 9.22 -7.69 4.66
CA ILE A 120 8.58 -8.89 4.12
C ILE A 120 7.93 -9.67 5.25
N GLY A 121 6.60 -9.80 5.17
CA GLY A 121 5.81 -10.65 6.06
C GLY A 121 5.46 -11.99 5.42
N GLU A 122 4.79 -12.85 6.18
CA GLU A 122 4.39 -14.21 5.74
C GLU A 122 3.65 -14.24 4.39
N TYR A 123 2.75 -13.26 4.16
CA TYR A 123 2.04 -13.14 2.90
C TYR A 123 2.99 -12.90 1.73
N THR A 124 3.83 -11.85 1.84
CA THR A 124 4.75 -11.47 0.75
C THR A 124 5.79 -12.56 0.51
N ALA A 125 6.32 -13.18 1.57
CA ALA A 125 7.23 -14.31 1.45
C ALA A 125 6.56 -15.49 0.72
N GLY A 126 5.32 -15.84 1.09
CA GLY A 126 4.55 -16.88 0.42
C GLY A 126 4.29 -16.56 -1.07
N ALA A 127 3.94 -15.32 -1.39
CA ALA A 127 3.71 -14.89 -2.77
C ALA A 127 4.99 -15.00 -3.61
N ILE A 128 6.12 -14.49 -3.12
CA ILE A 128 7.40 -14.58 -3.83
C ILE A 128 7.82 -16.04 -4.00
N CYS A 129 7.80 -16.85 -2.92
CA CYS A 129 8.17 -18.25 -2.97
C CYS A 129 7.33 -19.04 -3.98
N SER A 130 6.02 -18.85 -3.97
CA SER A 130 5.14 -19.58 -4.87
C SER A 130 5.21 -19.06 -6.30
N ILE A 131 5.15 -17.76 -6.54
CA ILE A 131 5.03 -17.20 -7.88
C ILE A 131 6.37 -17.22 -8.63
N ALA A 132 7.48 -16.84 -7.96
CA ALA A 132 8.79 -16.82 -8.59
C ALA A 132 9.45 -18.20 -8.68
N PHE A 133 9.30 -19.02 -7.63
CA PHE A 133 10.07 -20.24 -7.46
C PHE A 133 9.24 -21.54 -7.50
N ASP A 134 7.92 -21.44 -7.73
CA ASP A 134 6.97 -22.58 -7.66
C ASP A 134 7.07 -23.40 -6.35
N LEU A 135 7.52 -22.79 -5.25
CA LEU A 135 7.52 -23.45 -3.94
C LEU A 135 6.10 -23.50 -3.39
N PRO A 136 5.63 -24.63 -2.84
CA PRO A 136 4.26 -24.79 -2.36
C PRO A 136 4.03 -24.05 -1.04
N THR A 137 4.15 -22.73 -1.08
CA THR A 137 4.06 -21.85 0.09
C THR A 137 2.84 -20.94 -0.03
N PRO A 138 1.86 -21.04 0.87
CA PRO A 138 0.64 -20.24 0.79
C PRO A 138 0.87 -18.74 0.99
N ALA A 139 0.30 -17.93 0.10
CA ALA A 139 0.19 -16.49 0.22
C ALA A 139 -1.23 -16.13 0.70
N VAL A 140 -1.42 -15.92 2.01
CA VAL A 140 -2.73 -15.72 2.61
C VAL A 140 -2.99 -14.23 2.84
N ASP A 141 -3.66 -13.60 1.87
CA ASP A 141 -4.14 -12.20 1.96
C ASP A 141 -5.63 -12.13 2.32
N GLY A 142 -6.17 -10.92 2.35
CA GLY A 142 -7.61 -10.71 2.59
C GLY A 142 -8.53 -11.32 1.51
N ASN A 143 -8.07 -11.46 0.27
CA ASN A 143 -8.83 -12.11 -0.80
C ASN A 143 -8.87 -13.61 -0.59
N VAL A 144 -7.72 -14.21 -0.33
CA VAL A 144 -7.60 -15.65 -0.05
C VAL A 144 -8.40 -16.04 1.19
N LEU A 145 -8.30 -15.25 2.27
CA LEU A 145 -9.11 -15.46 3.48
C LEU A 145 -10.61 -15.45 3.19
N ARG A 146 -11.08 -14.49 2.38
CA ARG A 146 -12.49 -14.40 1.98
C ARG A 146 -12.94 -15.59 1.14
N VAL A 147 -12.16 -15.96 0.15
CA VAL A 147 -12.40 -17.11 -0.72
C VAL A 147 -12.49 -18.38 0.13
N CYS A 148 -11.52 -18.62 1.01
CA CYS A 148 -11.47 -19.80 1.87
C CYS A 148 -12.63 -19.83 2.87
N ALA A 149 -12.98 -18.69 3.48
CA ALA A 149 -14.15 -18.61 4.37
C ALA A 149 -15.45 -19.00 3.65
N ARG A 150 -15.63 -18.54 2.40
CA ARG A 150 -16.80 -18.91 1.58
C ARG A 150 -16.76 -20.36 1.12
N LEU A 151 -15.62 -20.88 0.69
CA LEU A 151 -15.47 -22.29 0.28
C LEU A 151 -15.80 -23.25 1.40
N THR A 152 -15.39 -22.95 2.63
CA THR A 152 -15.59 -23.80 3.79
C THR A 152 -16.89 -23.51 4.56
N GLY A 153 -17.54 -22.36 4.30
CA GLY A 153 -18.67 -21.88 5.09
C GLY A 153 -18.28 -21.42 6.51
N ASP A 154 -17.00 -21.09 6.73
CA ASP A 154 -16.49 -20.70 8.06
C ASP A 154 -16.88 -19.27 8.41
N ALA A 155 -17.64 -19.12 9.50
CA ALA A 155 -18.08 -17.85 10.07
C ALA A 155 -17.11 -17.29 11.12
N SER A 156 -15.94 -17.89 11.33
CA SER A 156 -14.89 -17.30 12.18
C SER A 156 -14.41 -15.99 11.60
N SER A 157 -14.11 -14.99 12.44
CA SER A 157 -13.56 -13.73 11.96
C SER A 157 -12.21 -13.96 11.26
N ILE A 158 -12.09 -13.48 10.01
CA ILE A 158 -10.83 -13.59 9.23
C ILE A 158 -9.71 -12.70 9.77
N ASP A 159 -10.01 -11.79 10.69
CA ASP A 159 -9.03 -10.92 11.31
C ASP A 159 -8.26 -11.60 12.45
N LEU A 160 -8.76 -12.76 12.95
CA LEU A 160 -8.12 -13.53 14.01
C LEU A 160 -6.86 -14.26 13.50
N PRO A 161 -5.75 -14.22 14.27
CA PRO A 161 -4.52 -14.97 13.93
C PRO A 161 -4.76 -16.49 13.79
N GLU A 162 -5.64 -17.05 14.59
CA GLU A 162 -5.99 -18.46 14.53
C GLU A 162 -6.66 -18.83 13.20
N THR A 163 -7.60 -18.02 12.72
CA THR A 163 -8.26 -18.23 11.41
C THR A 163 -7.23 -18.18 10.28
N LYS A 164 -6.30 -17.24 10.31
CA LYS A 164 -5.22 -17.16 9.31
C LYS A 164 -4.34 -18.41 9.30
N ARG A 165 -3.98 -18.92 10.49
CA ARG A 165 -3.21 -20.18 10.61
C ARG A 165 -3.98 -21.38 10.08
N LYS A 166 -5.27 -21.52 10.42
CA LYS A 166 -6.13 -22.60 9.90
C LYS A 166 -6.18 -22.60 8.38
N VAL A 167 -6.39 -21.42 7.76
CA VAL A 167 -6.41 -21.27 6.30
C VAL A 167 -5.07 -21.63 5.70
N ARG A 168 -3.95 -21.17 6.26
CA ARG A 168 -2.61 -21.50 5.79
C ARG A 168 -2.40 -23.02 5.79
N THR A 169 -2.62 -23.69 6.93
CA THR A 169 -2.43 -25.14 7.06
C THR A 169 -3.33 -25.92 6.09
N ALA A 170 -4.57 -25.46 5.89
CA ALA A 170 -5.47 -26.12 4.93
C ALA A 170 -5.04 -25.94 3.49
N LEU A 171 -4.45 -24.81 3.13
CA LEU A 171 -3.85 -24.58 1.81
C LEU A 171 -2.60 -25.43 1.62
N GLU A 172 -1.68 -25.48 2.59
CA GLU A 172 -0.48 -26.31 2.54
C GLU A 172 -0.79 -27.78 2.19
N ALA A 173 -1.91 -28.30 2.72
CA ALA A 173 -2.34 -29.68 2.48
C ALA A 173 -2.77 -29.97 1.02
N ILE A 174 -3.12 -28.96 0.24
CA ILE A 174 -3.66 -29.13 -1.13
C ILE A 174 -2.85 -28.37 -2.21
N TYR A 175 -1.72 -27.78 -1.84
CA TYR A 175 -0.95 -26.96 -2.79
C TYR A 175 -0.38 -27.82 -3.92
N PRO A 176 -0.67 -27.48 -5.18
CA PRO A 176 -0.19 -28.27 -6.33
C PRO A 176 1.27 -27.91 -6.69
N PRO A 177 1.95 -28.73 -7.52
CA PRO A 177 3.27 -28.39 -8.03
C PRO A 177 3.33 -27.06 -8.81
N SER A 178 2.24 -26.68 -9.52
CA SER A 178 2.09 -25.35 -10.15
C SER A 178 1.73 -24.31 -9.11
N ALA A 179 2.59 -24.11 -8.11
CA ALA A 179 2.30 -23.30 -6.93
C ALA A 179 2.04 -21.84 -7.28
N GLY A 180 2.82 -21.25 -8.19
CA GLY A 180 2.66 -19.86 -8.60
C GLY A 180 1.34 -19.58 -9.32
N GLU A 181 0.92 -20.48 -10.20
CA GLU A 181 -0.39 -20.35 -10.86
C GLU A 181 -1.54 -20.50 -9.85
N PHE A 182 -1.43 -21.43 -8.90
CA PHE A 182 -2.46 -21.64 -7.90
C PHE A 182 -2.60 -20.46 -6.94
N THR A 183 -1.49 -19.88 -6.48
CA THR A 183 -1.48 -18.63 -5.69
C THR A 183 -2.20 -17.52 -6.43
N GLN A 184 -1.82 -17.28 -7.68
CA GLN A 184 -2.42 -16.24 -8.49
C GLN A 184 -3.89 -16.53 -8.81
N ALA A 185 -4.27 -17.79 -9.00
CA ALA A 185 -5.66 -18.19 -9.25
C ALA A 185 -6.59 -17.90 -8.06
N LEU A 186 -6.13 -18.15 -6.83
CA LEU A 186 -6.87 -17.78 -5.61
C LEU A 186 -7.06 -16.27 -5.49
N MET A 187 -6.01 -15.50 -5.77
CA MET A 187 -6.07 -14.04 -5.76
C MET A 187 -7.01 -13.51 -6.85
N GLU A 188 -6.92 -14.06 -8.06
CA GLU A 188 -7.76 -13.67 -9.20
C GLU A 188 -9.23 -13.97 -8.94
N LEU A 189 -9.55 -15.17 -8.44
CA LEU A 189 -10.91 -15.53 -8.05
C LEU A 189 -11.48 -14.51 -7.04
N GLY A 190 -10.70 -14.16 -6.03
CA GLY A 190 -11.07 -13.16 -5.04
C GLY A 190 -11.27 -11.76 -5.64
N ALA A 191 -10.50 -11.40 -6.66
CA ALA A 191 -10.56 -10.08 -7.26
C ALA A 191 -11.68 -9.92 -8.31
N THR A 192 -12.07 -10.99 -9.01
CA THR A 192 -12.96 -10.91 -10.18
C THR A 192 -14.35 -11.52 -9.98
N LEU A 193 -14.45 -12.65 -9.31
CA LEU A 193 -15.72 -13.37 -9.11
C LEU A 193 -16.19 -13.36 -7.64
N CYS A 194 -15.29 -13.58 -6.70
CA CYS A 194 -15.58 -13.73 -5.28
C CYS A 194 -15.25 -12.45 -4.48
N GLY A 195 -15.65 -11.27 -4.98
CA GLY A 195 -15.21 -9.97 -4.45
C GLY A 195 -15.80 -9.56 -3.11
N PRO A 196 -15.24 -8.46 -2.50
CA PRO A 196 -15.63 -8.03 -1.14
C PRO A 196 -16.82 -7.08 -1.10
N ASN A 197 -17.04 -6.29 -2.15
CA ASN A 197 -17.95 -5.14 -2.11
C ASN A 197 -19.16 -5.28 -3.03
N TRP A 198 -19.34 -6.45 -3.62
CA TRP A 198 -20.48 -6.77 -4.49
C TRP A 198 -20.91 -8.22 -4.26
N LYS A 199 -22.12 -8.54 -4.73
CA LYS A 199 -22.62 -9.90 -4.71
C LYS A 199 -21.68 -10.84 -5.49
N PRO A 200 -21.18 -11.93 -4.87
CA PRO A 200 -20.27 -12.83 -5.56
C PRO A 200 -20.95 -13.45 -6.79
N LYS A 201 -20.21 -13.54 -7.89
CA LYS A 201 -20.68 -14.10 -9.16
C LYS A 201 -20.62 -15.65 -9.12
N CYS A 202 -21.41 -16.25 -8.24
CA CYS A 202 -21.35 -17.69 -7.97
C CYS A 202 -21.75 -18.53 -9.20
N SER A 203 -22.61 -18.02 -10.08
CA SER A 203 -23.01 -18.70 -11.33
C SER A 203 -21.84 -18.90 -12.32
N GLU A 204 -20.85 -18.00 -12.28
CA GLU A 204 -19.65 -18.04 -13.13
C GLU A 204 -18.44 -18.71 -12.44
N CYS A 205 -18.59 -19.07 -11.15
CA CYS A 205 -17.46 -19.51 -10.33
C CYS A 205 -17.12 -20.98 -10.59
N PRO A 206 -15.86 -21.31 -10.91
CA PRO A 206 -15.43 -22.69 -11.15
C PRO A 206 -15.55 -23.57 -9.90
N CYS A 207 -15.58 -22.95 -8.72
CA CYS A 207 -15.66 -23.68 -7.44
C CYS A 207 -17.08 -23.79 -6.90
N ARG A 208 -18.12 -23.42 -7.65
CA ARG A 208 -19.51 -23.34 -7.19
C ARG A 208 -19.96 -24.65 -6.52
N GLU A 209 -19.71 -25.80 -7.18
CA GLU A 209 -20.21 -27.11 -6.74
C GLU A 209 -19.55 -27.60 -5.44
N VAL A 210 -18.35 -27.10 -5.11
CA VAL A 210 -17.64 -27.46 -3.88
C VAL A 210 -17.68 -26.36 -2.81
N CYS A 211 -18.40 -25.27 -3.07
CA CYS A 211 -18.45 -24.11 -2.19
C CYS A 211 -19.59 -24.24 -1.17
N ARG A 212 -19.26 -24.50 0.10
CA ARG A 212 -20.26 -24.59 1.19
C ARG A 212 -21.04 -23.28 1.38
N GLY A 213 -20.38 -22.11 1.25
CA GLY A 213 -21.03 -20.80 1.34
C GLY A 213 -22.10 -20.60 0.27
N TYR A 214 -21.89 -21.13 -0.94
CA TYR A 214 -22.91 -21.13 -1.99
C TYR A 214 -24.04 -22.11 -1.70
N GLN A 215 -23.70 -23.36 -1.38
CA GLN A 215 -24.67 -24.40 -1.06
C GLN A 215 -25.59 -24.03 0.10
N ASN A 216 -25.05 -23.36 1.11
CA ASN A 216 -25.78 -22.92 2.31
C ASN A 216 -26.45 -21.55 2.14
N GLY A 217 -26.30 -20.86 1.00
CA GLY A 217 -26.82 -19.51 0.79
C GLY A 217 -26.14 -18.41 1.64
N THR A 218 -24.95 -18.68 2.19
CA THR A 218 -24.24 -17.78 3.11
C THR A 218 -23.09 -17.00 2.47
N ALA A 219 -22.83 -17.16 1.17
CA ALA A 219 -21.69 -16.57 0.50
C ALA A 219 -21.63 -15.04 0.61
N GLU A 220 -22.78 -14.36 0.63
CA GLU A 220 -22.83 -12.89 0.77
C GLU A 220 -22.52 -12.41 2.20
N ALA A 221 -22.88 -13.21 3.21
CA ALA A 221 -22.62 -12.90 4.62
C ALA A 221 -21.16 -13.18 5.05
N LEU A 222 -20.40 -13.93 4.23
CA LEU A 222 -19.01 -14.26 4.50
C LEU A 222 -18.05 -13.38 3.66
N PRO A 223 -16.89 -13.06 4.19
CA PRO A 223 -16.33 -13.45 5.49
C PRO A 223 -16.83 -12.57 6.64
N VAL A 224 -16.84 -13.10 7.84
CA VAL A 224 -17.04 -12.31 9.05
C VAL A 224 -15.77 -11.53 9.37
N ARG A 225 -15.92 -10.26 9.79
CA ARG A 225 -14.84 -9.41 10.24
C ARG A 225 -15.06 -8.91 11.66
N SER A 226 -13.97 -8.65 12.34
CA SER A 226 -14.00 -7.98 13.64
C SER A 226 -14.43 -6.50 13.48
N PRO A 227 -15.13 -5.93 14.48
CA PRO A 227 -15.50 -4.52 14.48
C PRO A 227 -14.26 -3.63 14.27
N LYS A 228 -14.39 -2.61 13.42
CA LYS A 228 -13.32 -1.64 13.23
C LYS A 228 -13.19 -0.74 14.45
N ARG A 229 -11.96 -0.52 14.90
CA ARG A 229 -11.68 0.49 15.93
C ARG A 229 -11.92 1.90 15.38
N GLU A 230 -12.43 2.79 16.20
CA GLU A 230 -12.55 4.19 15.86
C GLU A 230 -11.16 4.81 15.63
N LYS A 231 -11.12 5.76 14.68
CA LYS A 231 -9.88 6.46 14.36
C LYS A 231 -9.71 7.64 15.30
N ARG A 232 -8.48 7.83 15.79
CA ARG A 232 -8.13 9.03 16.54
C ARG A 232 -8.27 10.26 15.65
N GLN A 233 -8.99 11.28 16.14
CA GLN A 233 -9.14 12.55 15.46
C GLN A 233 -8.00 13.48 15.88
N GLU A 234 -7.40 14.16 14.93
CA GLU A 234 -6.38 15.18 15.17
C GLU A 234 -6.65 16.40 14.29
N ASP A 235 -6.70 17.57 14.92
CA ASP A 235 -6.80 18.84 14.23
C ASP A 235 -5.43 19.42 13.96
N ARG A 236 -5.21 19.97 12.77
CA ARG A 236 -3.95 20.63 12.38
C ARG A 236 -4.21 21.88 11.58
N THR A 237 -3.40 22.91 11.81
CA THR A 237 -3.32 24.12 11.00
C THR A 237 -2.09 24.03 10.12
N VAL A 238 -2.27 24.18 8.80
CA VAL A 238 -1.24 24.08 7.77
C VAL A 238 -1.02 25.47 7.16
N PHE A 239 0.23 25.86 7.01
CA PHE A 239 0.60 27.15 6.44
C PHE A 239 1.25 26.95 5.07
N ILE A 240 0.66 27.50 4.05
CA ILE A 240 1.20 27.53 2.69
C ILE A 240 1.80 28.91 2.48
N PHE A 241 3.06 29.08 2.93
CA PHE A 241 3.80 30.33 2.76
C PHE A 241 4.32 30.46 1.34
N SER A 242 4.00 31.58 0.69
CA SER A 242 4.51 31.97 -0.63
C SER A 242 5.38 33.21 -0.54
N CYS A 243 6.47 33.26 -1.30
CA CYS A 243 7.38 34.40 -1.37
C CYS A 243 8.11 34.43 -2.73
N GLY A 244 7.77 35.38 -3.57
CA GLY A 244 8.44 35.55 -4.86
C GLY A 244 8.44 34.31 -5.75
N GLY A 245 7.30 33.60 -5.81
CA GLY A 245 7.15 32.35 -6.58
C GLY A 245 7.77 31.11 -5.94
N ARG A 246 8.27 31.23 -4.71
CA ARG A 246 8.77 30.10 -3.91
C ARG A 246 7.82 29.78 -2.77
N TYR A 247 7.82 28.52 -2.33
CA TYR A 247 6.97 28.00 -1.25
C TYR A 247 7.83 27.39 -0.17
N ALA A 248 7.45 27.62 1.09
CA ALA A 248 8.15 27.07 2.25
C ALA A 248 7.78 25.62 2.47
N LEU A 249 8.76 24.75 2.54
CA LEU A 249 8.63 23.37 2.92
C LEU A 249 9.54 23.04 4.10
N HIS A 250 9.15 22.02 4.84
CA HIS A 250 9.94 21.42 5.92
C HIS A 250 10.07 19.92 5.67
N ARG A 251 11.26 19.36 5.91
CA ARG A 251 11.44 17.90 5.85
C ARG A 251 11.16 17.31 7.24
N ARG A 252 10.26 16.36 7.29
CA ARG A 252 9.93 15.66 8.53
C ARG A 252 11.10 14.80 9.01
N ASP A 253 11.17 14.61 10.33
CA ASP A 253 12.13 13.70 10.94
C ASP A 253 12.02 12.28 10.37
N ASP A 254 13.08 11.50 10.49
CA ASP A 254 13.14 10.11 10.00
C ASP A 254 12.30 9.12 10.82
N ARG A 255 11.54 9.61 11.81
CA ARG A 255 10.67 8.83 12.69
C ARG A 255 9.24 9.37 12.72
N GLY A 256 8.30 8.48 13.01
CA GLY A 256 6.89 8.85 13.14
C GLY A 256 6.09 8.80 11.85
N LEU A 257 4.90 9.42 11.88
CA LEU A 257 3.99 9.46 10.74
C LEU A 257 4.58 10.31 9.61
N LEU A 258 4.59 9.80 8.37
CA LEU A 258 5.13 10.48 7.19
C LEU A 258 6.63 10.82 7.29
N ALA A 259 7.41 10.03 8.04
CA ALA A 259 8.83 10.24 8.28
C ALA A 259 9.64 10.44 6.99
N GLY A 260 10.56 11.42 7.00
CA GLY A 260 11.48 11.72 5.90
C GLY A 260 10.85 12.36 4.66
N LEU A 261 9.54 12.65 4.68
CA LEU A 261 8.82 13.30 3.59
C LEU A 261 8.77 14.81 3.78
N TRP A 262 8.46 15.50 2.71
CA TRP A 262 8.24 16.95 2.75
C TRP A 262 6.83 17.30 3.22
N GLU A 263 6.70 18.41 3.93
CA GLU A 263 5.43 18.94 4.37
C GLU A 263 5.41 20.46 4.33
N PHE A 264 4.23 21.03 4.23
CA PHE A 264 4.06 22.45 4.55
C PHE A 264 4.19 22.67 6.06
N PRO A 265 4.75 23.81 6.52
CA PRO A 265 4.78 24.19 7.93
C PRO A 265 3.41 23.99 8.55
N ASN A 266 3.35 23.34 9.72
CA ASN A 266 2.07 23.07 10.37
C ASN A 266 2.20 22.97 11.90
N VAL A 267 1.09 23.21 12.58
CA VAL A 267 0.98 23.07 14.03
C VAL A 267 -0.24 22.25 14.42
N GLY A 268 -0.23 21.71 15.63
CA GLY A 268 -1.40 21.04 16.22
C GLY A 268 -2.52 22.04 16.52
N GLY A 269 -3.77 21.57 16.40
CA GLY A 269 -4.97 22.38 16.65
C GLY A 269 -5.53 23.05 15.39
N LYS A 270 -6.81 23.42 15.47
CA LYS A 270 -7.55 24.11 14.41
C LYS A 270 -7.63 25.59 14.74
N LEU A 271 -6.54 26.34 14.50
CA LEU A 271 -6.40 27.75 14.88
C LEU A 271 -7.38 28.65 14.11
N ALA A 272 -7.90 29.67 14.79
CA ALA A 272 -8.56 30.79 14.13
C ALA A 272 -7.51 31.72 13.47
N LEU A 273 -7.92 32.57 12.53
CA LEU A 273 -7.01 33.44 11.78
C LEU A 273 -6.04 34.26 12.66
N PRO A 274 -6.48 34.94 13.73
CA PRO A 274 -5.54 35.71 14.58
C PRO A 274 -4.47 34.82 15.24
N GLU A 275 -4.86 33.65 15.69
CA GLU A 275 -3.94 32.66 16.29
C GLU A 275 -2.97 32.09 15.25
N ALA A 276 -3.48 31.83 14.04
CA ALA A 276 -2.66 31.33 12.92
C ALA A 276 -1.61 32.35 12.49
N LEU A 277 -1.97 33.66 12.40
CA LEU A 277 -1.01 34.72 12.10
C LEU A 277 0.08 34.82 13.17
N LYS A 278 -0.30 34.78 14.45
CA LYS A 278 0.65 34.77 15.57
C LYS A 278 1.57 33.51 15.53
N ALA A 279 1.03 32.36 15.17
CA ALA A 279 1.82 31.14 15.01
C ALA A 279 2.82 31.26 13.84
N ALA A 280 2.40 31.86 12.72
CA ALA A 280 3.30 32.15 11.58
C ALA A 280 4.44 33.10 11.97
N GLU A 281 4.14 34.19 12.69
CA GLU A 281 5.16 35.09 13.24
C GLU A 281 6.14 34.33 14.16
N GLY A 282 5.64 33.44 15.00
CA GLY A 282 6.45 32.57 15.86
C GLY A 282 7.36 31.60 15.09
N MET A 283 7.07 31.33 13.82
CA MET A 283 7.93 30.56 12.90
C MET A 283 8.96 31.44 12.19
N GLY A 284 9.04 32.73 12.50
CA GLY A 284 10.02 33.67 11.96
C GLY A 284 9.66 34.23 10.57
N VAL A 285 8.39 34.24 10.19
CA VAL A 285 7.92 34.85 8.94
C VAL A 285 7.07 36.09 9.21
N THR A 286 7.15 37.09 8.31
CA THR A 286 6.31 38.30 8.34
C THR A 286 5.25 38.18 7.26
N VAL A 287 4.00 37.99 7.68
CA VAL A 287 2.87 37.86 6.76
C VAL A 287 2.52 39.23 6.14
N ARG A 288 2.39 39.27 4.83
CA ARG A 288 1.90 40.43 4.06
C ARG A 288 0.41 40.35 3.85
N GLU A 289 -0.07 39.21 3.36
CA GLU A 289 -1.44 39.04 2.94
C GLU A 289 -1.93 37.61 3.20
N LEU A 290 -3.22 37.49 3.53
CA LEU A 290 -3.95 36.24 3.50
C LEU A 290 -4.63 36.09 2.14
N GLU A 291 -4.14 35.19 1.30
CA GLU A 291 -4.75 34.92 0.00
C GLU A 291 -6.07 34.16 0.16
N ARG A 292 -6.05 33.07 0.95
CA ARG A 292 -7.26 32.26 1.22
C ARG A 292 -7.09 31.32 2.41
N GLN A 293 -8.21 30.79 2.87
CA GLN A 293 -8.31 29.75 3.89
C GLN A 293 -9.13 28.59 3.34
N VAL A 294 -8.71 27.35 3.62
CA VAL A 294 -9.42 26.14 3.18
C VAL A 294 -9.48 25.13 4.31
N GLU A 295 -10.48 24.23 4.24
CA GLU A 295 -10.57 23.08 5.13
C GLU A 295 -10.48 21.79 4.33
N ARG A 296 -9.70 20.84 4.84
CA ARG A 296 -9.48 19.54 4.24
C ARG A 296 -9.51 18.45 5.30
N ARG A 297 -9.66 17.22 4.87
CA ARG A 297 -9.60 16.05 5.73
C ARG A 297 -8.74 14.98 5.08
N HIS A 298 -7.87 14.38 5.86
CA HIS A 298 -7.09 13.23 5.41
C HIS A 298 -7.23 12.06 6.39
N ILE A 299 -7.43 10.86 5.84
CA ILE A 299 -7.69 9.66 6.63
C ILE A 299 -6.54 8.69 6.47
N PHE A 300 -5.80 8.46 7.56
CA PHE A 300 -4.81 7.38 7.69
C PHE A 300 -5.46 6.10 8.23
N THR A 301 -4.66 5.06 8.42
CA THR A 301 -5.16 3.79 8.96
C THR A 301 -5.80 3.92 10.34
N HIS A 302 -5.15 4.65 11.26
CA HIS A 302 -5.55 4.77 12.67
C HIS A 302 -5.87 6.19 13.11
N ILE A 303 -5.60 7.18 12.26
CA ILE A 303 -5.74 8.60 12.56
C ILE A 303 -6.52 9.26 11.44
N GLN A 304 -7.36 10.24 11.79
CA GLN A 304 -7.94 11.18 10.85
C GLN A 304 -7.43 12.58 11.20
N TRP A 305 -6.85 13.25 10.22
CA TRP A 305 -6.52 14.67 10.34
C TRP A 305 -7.65 15.53 9.77
N ASN A 306 -8.10 16.50 10.58
CA ASN A 306 -8.91 17.62 10.12
C ASN A 306 -7.96 18.80 9.94
N LEU A 307 -7.82 19.26 8.71
CA LEU A 307 -6.78 20.20 8.30
C LEU A 307 -7.41 21.55 7.98
N ARG A 308 -6.87 22.64 8.56
CA ARG A 308 -7.17 24.01 8.17
C ARG A 308 -5.92 24.60 7.53
N GLY A 309 -5.99 24.96 6.25
CA GLY A 309 -4.90 25.55 5.47
C GLY A 309 -5.05 27.06 5.33
N PHE A 310 -3.98 27.80 5.56
CA PHE A 310 -3.86 29.22 5.27
C PHE A 310 -2.81 29.45 4.20
N TYR A 311 -3.20 30.07 3.08
CA TYR A 311 -2.29 30.51 2.03
C TYR A 311 -1.91 31.95 2.35
N LEU A 312 -0.63 32.18 2.63
CA LEU A 312 -0.12 33.41 3.16
C LEU A 312 1.07 33.90 2.32
N GLU A 313 0.93 35.09 1.71
CA GLU A 313 2.07 35.78 1.14
C GLU A 313 2.93 36.39 2.24
N ILE A 314 4.24 36.19 2.19
CA ILE A 314 5.17 36.69 3.18
C ILE A 314 6.19 37.65 2.58
N ALA A 315 6.73 38.53 3.45
CA ALA A 315 7.56 39.67 3.02
C ALA A 315 8.90 39.25 2.41
N GLN A 316 9.49 38.19 2.95
CA GLN A 316 10.79 37.67 2.49
C GLN A 316 10.92 36.19 2.88
N CYS A 317 11.68 35.43 2.10
CA CYS A 317 11.93 34.03 2.40
C CYS A 317 12.77 33.90 3.67
N SER A 318 12.13 33.51 4.79
CA SER A 318 12.70 33.45 6.15
C SER A 318 12.15 32.23 6.91
N GLY A 319 12.40 32.12 8.19
CA GLY A 319 11.79 31.12 9.09
C GLY A 319 12.44 29.75 9.08
N GLY A 320 13.66 29.59 8.57
CA GLY A 320 14.37 28.30 8.63
C GLY A 320 13.78 27.19 7.78
N PHE A 321 12.98 27.55 6.77
CA PHE A 321 12.35 26.62 5.82
C PHE A 321 13.21 26.43 4.57
N THR A 322 12.97 25.32 3.87
CA THR A 322 13.48 25.14 2.51
C THR A 322 12.49 25.79 1.54
N TRP A 323 12.98 26.80 0.81
CA TRP A 323 12.18 27.55 -0.16
C TRP A 323 12.38 26.98 -1.56
N MET A 324 11.33 26.43 -2.13
CA MET A 324 11.34 25.76 -3.44
C MET A 324 10.39 26.44 -4.42
N THR A 325 10.77 26.47 -5.70
CA THR A 325 9.87 26.85 -6.80
C THR A 325 8.84 25.77 -7.07
N LYS A 326 7.83 26.05 -7.89
CA LYS A 326 6.85 25.03 -8.33
C LYS A 326 7.55 23.84 -9.00
N GLU A 327 8.52 24.11 -9.87
CA GLU A 327 9.28 23.09 -10.61
C GLU A 327 10.12 22.22 -9.67
N GLU A 328 10.78 22.83 -8.69
CA GLU A 328 11.56 22.11 -7.68
C GLU A 328 10.67 21.20 -6.82
N ILE A 329 9.50 21.68 -6.37
CA ILE A 329 8.54 20.87 -5.61
C ILE A 329 8.04 19.69 -6.46
N ASN A 330 7.63 19.96 -7.69
CA ASN A 330 7.09 18.94 -8.57
C ASN A 330 8.12 17.87 -8.96
N SER A 331 9.38 18.23 -9.06
CA SER A 331 10.45 17.30 -9.46
C SER A 331 11.17 16.61 -8.30
N GLN A 332 11.29 17.25 -7.12
CA GLN A 332 12.17 16.81 -6.05
C GLN A 332 11.43 16.50 -4.73
N ALA A 333 10.42 17.30 -4.35
CA ALA A 333 9.75 17.13 -3.07
C ALA A 333 8.64 16.08 -3.14
N ALA A 334 8.81 14.97 -2.42
CA ALA A 334 7.73 13.99 -2.24
C ALA A 334 6.74 14.50 -1.18
N LEU A 335 5.61 15.04 -1.62
CA LEU A 335 4.53 15.51 -0.75
C LEU A 335 3.52 14.38 -0.49
N PRO A 336 3.28 13.99 0.78
CA PRO A 336 2.19 13.06 1.11
C PRO A 336 0.83 13.63 0.70
N THR A 337 -0.12 12.77 0.38
CA THR A 337 -1.47 13.16 -0.05
C THR A 337 -2.14 14.14 0.94
N ALA A 338 -1.83 14.03 2.25
CA ALA A 338 -2.34 14.96 3.26
C ALA A 338 -1.95 16.43 3.00
N PHE A 339 -0.78 16.66 2.40
CA PHE A 339 -0.30 18.01 2.05
C PHE A 339 -0.44 18.29 0.55
N ARG A 340 -0.34 17.27 -0.29
CA ARG A 340 -0.48 17.41 -1.74
C ARG A 340 -1.81 18.03 -2.16
N GLN A 341 -2.90 17.74 -1.45
CA GLN A 341 -4.22 18.35 -1.66
C GLN A 341 -4.24 19.90 -1.53
N PHE A 342 -3.28 20.50 -0.82
CA PHE A 342 -3.10 21.95 -0.79
C PHE A 342 -2.23 22.43 -1.95
N TRP A 343 -1.27 21.61 -2.36
CA TRP A 343 -0.37 21.91 -3.47
C TRP A 343 -1.09 21.93 -4.82
N GLU A 344 -1.95 20.94 -5.07
CA GLU A 344 -2.71 20.83 -6.31
C GLU A 344 -3.58 22.06 -6.60
N GLU A 345 -4.01 22.79 -5.57
CA GLU A 345 -4.77 24.02 -5.72
C GLU A 345 -3.91 25.21 -6.21
N ILE A 346 -2.61 25.14 -6.06
CA ILE A 346 -1.65 26.18 -6.51
C ILE A 346 -1.22 25.89 -7.94
N ASP A 347 -1.07 24.63 -8.29
CA ASP A 347 -0.50 24.19 -9.57
C ASP A 347 -1.51 24.38 -10.74
N HIS A 348 -2.79 24.51 -10.40
CA HIS A 348 -3.89 24.70 -11.37
C HIS A 348 -4.29 26.19 -11.56
N VAL A 349 -3.58 27.12 -10.93
CA VAL A 349 -3.68 28.57 -11.13
C VAL A 349 -2.44 29.07 -11.83
#